data_d7646ac7a8a7b47a562087ddfb182b5a
#
_entry.id   d7646ac7a8a7b47a562087ddfb182b5a
#
_cell.length_a   1.000
_cell.length_b   1.000
_cell.length_c   1.000
_cell.angle_alpha   90.00
_cell.angle_beta   90.00
_cell.angle_gamma   90.00
#
_symmetry.space_group_name_H-M   'P 1'
#
loop_
_entity.id
_entity.type
_entity.pdbx_description
1 polymer ?
#
loop_
_entity_poly.entity_id
_entity_poly.type
_entity_poly.pdbx_seq_one_letter_code
_entity_poly.pdbx_strand_id
1 'polypeptide(L)'
;MRRSALLFAFTCAFTLVAGAQSAGRTAVPEVKGLPAAARAAAVSIDPAKISAHVKFLSLDLLEGRGPGTRGGQLAANYIATQFALEGLEPAGDNGTYFQRVPLYAVHTVEDKTHFSFVPEHGAPMALTYGSQIVAKDETGQADADFNAPIVFVGYGIDAPEYNWDDYKGVDGKDIDLKGKIALVIVNEPPSNDAKFFKGAALTYYGRWTYKYEEASRRGASGVLVIHRTDLASYPWDVVRNSQAIEKSFLVGDPLATLRGAAWIQHDVAQSLFTMAGMGSLDEAINRAGKRGFHAVELPVKLEGHMESRVRHYVSNNVVGKVPGRSHAGQAVLYTAHYDHLGIDPDAKGDNIYNGAADNGTGCGILLEMARVFAQSKEPPPHDMYFASVTAEEQGLLGSQYLGMHPPVPADQIALDLNYDMLLPIGIPLSADLNGAERITFWPTVEAVAKDFDIKLLPDPNPMAGHYYRSDHFSLARVGIPAFSVDEGTLFEGHDEAWGKAKFADFVAHNYHQPSDEFHSDWDFRGDAKLARFGFVLGWLASEQAKPIEWKTGDEFEAARKASEKH
;
A
#
# COMPACT_ATOMS: atom_id res chain seq x y z
N MET A 1 -61.17 23.71 -29.82
CA MET A 1 -60.16 24.40 -28.98
C MET A 1 -60.34 24.00 -27.52
N ARG A 2 -59.47 23.28 -26.92
CA ARG A 2 -59.25 22.93 -25.50
C ARG A 2 -58.90 21.44 -25.35
N ARG A 3 -57.69 21.08 -25.68
CA ARG A 3 -57.01 19.85 -25.20
C ARG A 3 -55.50 20.05 -25.45
N SER A 4 -54.79 20.78 -24.58
CA SER A 4 -53.30 20.83 -24.58
C SER A 4 -52.75 21.50 -23.32
N ALA A 5 -53.25 21.13 -22.14
CA ALA A 5 -52.73 21.72 -20.89
C ALA A 5 -52.45 20.72 -19.77
N LEU A 6 -52.48 19.41 -20.04
CA LEU A 6 -52.28 18.42 -18.96
C LEU A 6 -51.03 17.53 -19.08
N LEU A 7 -50.17 17.72 -20.08
CA LEU A 7 -48.99 16.85 -20.28
C LEU A 7 -47.67 17.44 -19.76
N PHE A 8 -47.64 18.69 -19.29
CA PHE A 8 -46.39 19.35 -18.85
C PHE A 8 -46.12 19.29 -17.33
N ALA A 9 -47.11 18.89 -16.52
CA ALA A 9 -46.95 18.88 -15.06
C ALA A 9 -46.34 17.57 -14.51
N PHE A 10 -46.34 16.47 -15.26
CA PHE A 10 -45.87 15.16 -14.74
C PHE A 10 -44.38 14.92 -14.95
N THR A 11 -43.74 15.56 -15.92
CA THR A 11 -42.31 15.41 -16.20
C THR A 11 -41.41 16.23 -15.28
N CYS A 12 -41.91 17.38 -14.76
CA CYS A 12 -41.13 18.19 -13.80
C CYS A 12 -41.10 17.60 -12.37
N ALA A 13 -42.09 16.80 -11.97
CA ALA A 13 -42.14 16.23 -10.65
C ALA A 13 -41.14 15.04 -10.48
N PHE A 14 -40.91 14.24 -11.53
CA PHE A 14 -39.97 13.12 -11.47
C PHE A 14 -38.50 13.60 -11.49
N THR A 15 -38.16 14.63 -12.21
CA THR A 15 -36.79 15.20 -12.23
C THR A 15 -36.47 15.96 -10.94
N LEU A 16 -37.44 16.60 -10.29
CA LEU A 16 -37.25 17.26 -9.00
C LEU A 16 -37.09 16.29 -7.84
N VAL A 17 -37.77 15.14 -7.86
CA VAL A 17 -37.66 14.11 -6.82
C VAL A 17 -36.33 13.37 -6.95
N ALA A 18 -35.89 13.02 -8.16
CA ALA A 18 -34.58 12.40 -8.39
C ALA A 18 -33.42 13.35 -8.03
N GLY A 19 -33.50 14.62 -8.40
CA GLY A 19 -32.50 15.63 -8.04
C GLY A 19 -32.45 15.94 -6.53
N ALA A 20 -33.59 15.91 -5.84
CA ALA A 20 -33.65 16.10 -4.39
C ALA A 20 -33.12 14.86 -3.62
N GLN A 21 -33.35 13.65 -4.10
CA GLN A 21 -32.79 12.43 -3.53
C GLN A 21 -31.27 12.34 -3.74
N SER A 22 -30.78 12.68 -4.93
CA SER A 22 -29.35 12.71 -5.23
C SER A 22 -28.62 13.80 -4.42
N ALA A 23 -29.20 15.01 -4.30
CA ALA A 23 -28.65 16.07 -3.45
C ALA A 23 -28.64 15.70 -1.96
N GLY A 24 -29.63 14.92 -1.49
CA GLY A 24 -29.69 14.41 -0.12
C GLY A 24 -28.58 13.40 0.20
N ARG A 25 -28.21 12.56 -0.77
CA ARG A 25 -27.19 11.51 -0.59
C ARG A 25 -25.73 12.01 -0.67
N THR A 26 -25.51 13.19 -1.22
CA THR A 26 -24.20 13.87 -1.20
C THR A 26 -24.07 14.91 -0.10
N ALA A 27 -25.14 15.19 0.65
CA ALA A 27 -25.11 16.12 1.77
C ALA A 27 -24.29 15.57 2.94
N VAL A 28 -23.66 16.46 3.70
CA VAL A 28 -23.04 16.11 4.99
C VAL A 28 -24.16 16.02 6.03
N PRO A 29 -24.39 14.84 6.63
CA PRO A 29 -25.43 14.66 7.65
C PRO A 29 -25.12 15.41 8.95
N GLU A 30 -26.06 15.42 9.88
CA GLU A 30 -25.77 15.77 11.27
C GLU A 30 -25.07 14.58 11.93
N VAL A 31 -23.79 14.79 12.28
CA VAL A 31 -22.98 13.79 12.95
C VAL A 31 -22.74 14.23 14.39
N LYS A 32 -22.95 13.31 15.32
CA LYS A 32 -22.73 13.57 16.75
C LYS A 32 -21.26 13.97 17.01
N GLY A 33 -21.04 15.10 17.65
CA GLY A 33 -19.70 15.60 17.97
C GLY A 33 -19.09 16.48 16.87
N LEU A 34 -19.69 16.57 15.68
CA LEU A 34 -19.20 17.45 14.63
C LEU A 34 -19.77 18.88 14.80
N PRO A 35 -18.93 19.92 15.00
CA PRO A 35 -19.38 21.30 15.09
C PRO A 35 -20.06 21.78 13.80
N ALA A 36 -20.99 22.72 13.91
CA ALA A 36 -21.69 23.27 12.74
C ALA A 36 -20.73 23.92 11.72
N ALA A 37 -19.66 24.55 12.20
CA ALA A 37 -18.63 25.14 11.32
C ALA A 37 -17.86 24.07 10.53
N ALA A 38 -17.48 22.97 11.18
CA ALA A 38 -16.82 21.83 10.52
C ALA A 38 -17.76 21.17 9.49
N ARG A 39 -19.04 20.99 9.85
CA ARG A 39 -20.04 20.48 8.92
C ARG A 39 -20.19 21.40 7.71
N ALA A 40 -20.25 22.72 7.90
CA ALA A 40 -20.33 23.68 6.81
C ALA A 40 -19.07 23.66 5.92
N ALA A 41 -17.90 23.45 6.51
CA ALA A 41 -16.65 23.24 5.77
C ALA A 41 -16.73 21.97 4.91
N ALA A 42 -17.09 20.83 5.48
CA ALA A 42 -17.23 19.56 4.74
C ALA A 42 -18.23 19.67 3.57
N VAL A 43 -19.35 20.41 3.74
CA VAL A 43 -20.32 20.67 2.65
C VAL A 43 -19.68 21.41 1.48
N SER A 44 -18.65 22.24 1.70
CA SER A 44 -17.97 23.01 0.66
C SER A 44 -16.99 22.19 -0.21
N ILE A 45 -16.80 20.91 0.06
CA ILE A 45 -16.05 20.00 -0.82
C ILE A 45 -16.75 19.92 -2.18
N ASP A 46 -16.02 20.29 -3.24
CA ASP A 46 -16.55 20.47 -4.59
C ASP A 46 -16.02 19.39 -5.55
N PRO A 47 -16.90 18.52 -6.09
CA PRO A 47 -16.49 17.49 -7.05
C PRO A 47 -15.83 18.07 -8.31
N ALA A 48 -16.18 19.30 -8.70
CA ALA A 48 -15.58 19.94 -9.87
C ALA A 48 -14.11 20.32 -9.63
N LYS A 49 -13.74 20.64 -8.40
CA LYS A 49 -12.33 20.89 -8.01
C LYS A 49 -11.51 19.60 -8.00
N ILE A 50 -12.07 18.52 -7.44
CA ILE A 50 -11.44 17.19 -7.51
C ILE A 50 -11.18 16.83 -8.96
N SER A 51 -12.20 16.91 -9.83
CA SER A 51 -12.07 16.66 -11.26
C SER A 51 -10.99 17.50 -11.93
N ALA A 52 -10.88 18.79 -11.57
CA ALA A 52 -9.86 19.68 -12.14
C ALA A 52 -8.43 19.28 -11.76
N HIS A 53 -8.20 18.83 -10.51
CA HIS A 53 -6.92 18.31 -10.06
C HIS A 53 -6.57 17.00 -10.79
N VAL A 54 -7.51 16.04 -10.86
CA VAL A 54 -7.33 14.77 -11.58
C VAL A 54 -6.97 15.03 -13.05
N LYS A 55 -7.76 15.89 -13.72
CA LYS A 55 -7.50 16.24 -15.13
C LYS A 55 -6.10 16.82 -15.35
N PHE A 56 -5.61 17.66 -14.43
CA PHE A 56 -4.27 18.22 -14.57
C PHE A 56 -3.19 17.15 -14.32
N LEU A 57 -3.35 16.35 -13.26
CA LEU A 57 -2.36 15.34 -12.86
C LEU A 57 -2.22 14.21 -13.89
N SER A 58 -3.25 13.94 -14.69
CA SER A 58 -3.23 12.91 -15.74
C SER A 58 -2.93 13.42 -17.15
N LEU A 59 -2.43 14.66 -17.30
CA LEU A 59 -2.00 15.13 -18.62
C LEU A 59 -0.69 14.46 -19.07
N ASP A 60 -0.56 14.16 -20.35
CA ASP A 60 0.70 13.71 -20.99
C ASP A 60 1.88 14.62 -20.67
N LEU A 61 1.62 15.90 -20.42
CA LEU A 61 2.62 16.88 -20.01
C LEU A 61 3.39 16.46 -18.75
N LEU A 62 2.79 15.62 -17.89
CA LEU A 62 3.40 15.11 -16.68
C LEU A 62 4.08 13.75 -16.90
N GLU A 63 4.15 13.27 -18.15
CA GLU A 63 4.98 12.11 -18.53
C GLU A 63 4.73 10.88 -17.62
N GLY A 64 3.47 10.67 -17.21
CA GLY A 64 3.09 9.58 -16.31
C GLY A 64 3.67 9.68 -14.89
N ARG A 65 4.11 10.84 -14.45
CA ARG A 65 4.55 11.17 -13.07
C ARG A 65 5.56 10.21 -12.44
N GLY A 66 6.42 9.56 -13.23
CA GLY A 66 7.40 8.59 -12.70
C GLY A 66 8.30 9.20 -11.62
N PRO A 67 8.63 8.44 -10.54
CA PRO A 67 9.47 8.94 -9.45
C PRO A 67 10.86 9.37 -9.93
N GLY A 68 11.31 10.56 -9.50
CA GLY A 68 12.60 11.12 -9.88
C GLY A 68 12.71 11.60 -11.33
N THR A 69 11.62 11.54 -12.09
CA THR A 69 11.55 12.08 -13.47
C THR A 69 11.12 13.55 -13.48
N ARG A 70 11.21 14.18 -14.66
CA ARG A 70 10.70 15.54 -14.88
C ARG A 70 9.19 15.60 -14.62
N GLY A 71 8.42 14.62 -15.10
CA GLY A 71 6.96 14.56 -14.91
C GLY A 71 6.59 14.46 -13.44
N GLY A 72 7.22 13.54 -12.69
CA GLY A 72 7.04 13.44 -11.24
C GLY A 72 7.40 14.72 -10.49
N GLN A 73 8.48 15.41 -10.89
CA GLN A 73 8.85 16.69 -10.29
C GLN A 73 7.82 17.80 -10.58
N LEU A 74 7.23 17.82 -11.78
CA LEU A 74 6.15 18.77 -12.13
C LEU A 74 4.90 18.52 -11.30
N ALA A 75 4.52 17.25 -11.09
CA ALA A 75 3.39 16.89 -10.24
C ALA A 75 3.62 17.30 -8.78
N ALA A 76 4.80 17.01 -8.21
CA ALA A 76 5.16 17.44 -6.86
C ALA A 76 5.11 18.97 -6.69
N ASN A 77 5.63 19.72 -7.66
CA ASN A 77 5.57 21.20 -7.64
C ASN A 77 4.15 21.72 -7.78
N TYR A 78 3.31 21.07 -8.58
CA TYR A 78 1.88 21.42 -8.68
C TYR A 78 1.20 21.28 -7.32
N ILE A 79 1.35 20.14 -6.65
CA ILE A 79 0.74 19.87 -5.34
C ILE A 79 1.25 20.88 -4.30
N ALA A 80 2.56 21.13 -4.22
CA ALA A 80 3.14 22.12 -3.32
C ALA A 80 2.60 23.54 -3.59
N THR A 81 2.37 23.88 -4.88
CA THR A 81 1.79 25.17 -5.27
C THR A 81 0.33 25.26 -4.81
N GLN A 82 -0.46 24.19 -4.94
CA GLN A 82 -1.83 24.16 -4.44
C GLN A 82 -1.86 24.34 -2.92
N PHE A 83 -1.03 23.62 -2.16
CA PHE A 83 -0.92 23.80 -0.71
C PHE A 83 -0.59 25.25 -0.32
N ALA A 84 0.35 25.88 -1.05
CA ALA A 84 0.71 27.28 -0.80
C ALA A 84 -0.45 28.26 -1.12
N LEU A 85 -1.18 28.04 -2.22
CA LEU A 85 -2.33 28.86 -2.62
C LEU A 85 -3.49 28.76 -1.62
N GLU A 86 -3.69 27.60 -1.04
CA GLU A 86 -4.73 27.37 -0.04
C GLU A 86 -4.28 27.77 1.39
N GLY A 87 -3.02 28.17 1.57
CA GLY A 87 -2.49 28.71 2.82
C GLY A 87 -2.06 27.67 3.84
N LEU A 88 -1.75 26.46 3.42
CA LEU A 88 -1.14 25.46 4.29
C LEU A 88 0.25 25.90 4.71
N GLU A 89 0.66 25.51 5.92
CA GLU A 89 2.04 25.66 6.36
C GLU A 89 2.91 24.53 5.75
N PRO A 90 4.14 24.82 5.31
CA PRO A 90 5.10 23.80 4.89
C PRO A 90 5.42 22.83 6.04
N ALA A 91 5.40 21.53 5.77
CA ALA A 91 5.70 20.49 6.75
C ALA A 91 6.75 19.47 6.26
N GLY A 92 7.43 19.76 5.17
CA GLY A 92 8.60 19.02 4.69
C GLY A 92 9.92 19.54 5.22
N ASP A 93 11.02 19.17 4.56
CA ASP A 93 12.38 19.49 4.98
C ASP A 93 12.67 20.99 4.92
N ASN A 94 13.41 21.48 5.92
CA ASN A 94 13.92 22.85 5.98
C ASN A 94 12.86 23.95 5.79
N GLY A 95 11.62 23.72 6.22
CA GLY A 95 10.51 24.65 6.10
C GLY A 95 9.96 24.79 4.68
N THR A 96 10.14 23.78 3.85
CA THR A 96 9.51 23.63 2.55
C THR A 96 8.36 22.63 2.58
N TYR A 97 7.61 22.48 1.49
CA TYR A 97 6.60 21.41 1.37
C TYR A 97 7.24 20.06 1.01
N PHE A 98 8.52 20.03 0.63
CA PHE A 98 9.18 18.83 0.13
C PHE A 98 9.89 18.08 1.26
N GLN A 99 9.56 16.81 1.44
CA GLN A 99 10.36 15.85 2.17
C GLN A 99 11.15 15.04 1.15
N ARG A 100 12.47 15.18 1.19
CA ARG A 100 13.36 14.59 0.20
C ARG A 100 13.56 13.10 0.42
N VAL A 101 13.14 12.28 -0.52
CA VAL A 101 13.23 10.81 -0.50
C VAL A 101 14.42 10.37 -1.36
N PRO A 102 15.56 9.98 -0.76
CA PRO A 102 16.70 9.48 -1.49
C PRO A 102 16.51 8.02 -1.88
N LEU A 103 16.70 7.70 -3.16
CA LEU A 103 16.42 6.41 -3.76
C LEU A 103 17.61 5.92 -4.58
N TYR A 104 17.72 4.60 -4.71
CA TYR A 104 18.50 3.96 -5.75
C TYR A 104 17.67 2.89 -6.44
N ALA A 105 17.93 2.71 -7.72
CA ALA A 105 17.27 1.70 -8.53
C ALA A 105 18.28 0.65 -8.97
N VAL A 106 17.88 -0.61 -8.97
CA VAL A 106 18.71 -1.77 -9.28
C VAL A 106 18.09 -2.58 -10.39
N HIS A 107 18.88 -2.88 -11.42
CA HIS A 107 18.52 -3.77 -12.52
C HIS A 107 19.56 -4.86 -12.64
N THR A 108 19.15 -6.13 -12.47
CA THR A 108 20.06 -7.28 -12.59
C THR A 108 20.46 -7.51 -14.03
N VAL A 109 21.73 -7.71 -14.30
CA VAL A 109 22.30 -8.01 -15.63
C VAL A 109 22.30 -9.52 -15.81
N GLU A 110 21.26 -10.04 -16.47
CA GLU A 110 20.97 -11.47 -16.54
C GLU A 110 22.11 -12.31 -17.14
N ASP A 111 22.70 -11.86 -18.25
CA ASP A 111 23.76 -12.56 -18.98
C ASP A 111 25.11 -12.63 -18.23
N LYS A 112 25.24 -11.85 -17.16
CA LYS A 112 26.39 -11.84 -16.27
C LYS A 112 26.10 -12.40 -14.88
N THR A 113 24.88 -12.92 -14.68
CA THR A 113 24.43 -13.47 -13.41
C THR A 113 24.31 -14.98 -13.48
N HIS A 114 24.95 -15.69 -12.55
CA HIS A 114 24.89 -17.14 -12.49
C HIS A 114 24.91 -17.64 -11.06
N PHE A 115 24.19 -18.73 -10.81
CA PHE A 115 24.09 -19.39 -9.51
C PHE A 115 24.22 -20.91 -9.67
N SER A 116 24.71 -21.55 -8.60
CA SER A 116 24.78 -23.01 -8.50
C SER A 116 24.52 -23.46 -7.06
N PHE A 117 23.85 -24.58 -6.90
CA PHE A 117 23.83 -25.32 -5.64
C PHE A 117 25.05 -26.26 -5.59
N VAL A 118 25.83 -26.12 -4.54
CA VAL A 118 27.06 -26.91 -4.34
C VAL A 118 26.92 -27.74 -3.06
N PRO A 119 26.69 -29.07 -3.19
CA PRO A 119 26.60 -29.96 -2.05
C PRO A 119 27.98 -30.25 -1.43
N GLU A 120 28.02 -30.62 -0.17
CA GLU A 120 29.26 -31.14 0.47
C GLU A 120 29.81 -32.37 -0.25
N HIS A 121 28.92 -33.20 -0.79
CA HIS A 121 29.25 -34.41 -1.53
C HIS A 121 28.41 -34.49 -2.80
N GLY A 122 29.05 -34.68 -3.97
CA GLY A 122 28.38 -34.82 -5.25
C GLY A 122 28.74 -33.70 -6.22
N ALA A 123 28.03 -33.62 -7.35
CA ALA A 123 28.26 -32.62 -8.37
C ALA A 123 27.42 -31.35 -8.11
N PRO A 124 27.95 -30.16 -8.39
CA PRO A 124 27.20 -28.93 -8.39
C PRO A 124 26.03 -28.96 -9.39
N MET A 125 24.95 -28.26 -9.07
CA MET A 125 23.80 -28.02 -9.95
C MET A 125 23.77 -26.56 -10.35
N ALA A 126 24.09 -26.25 -11.60
CA ALA A 126 23.93 -24.91 -12.14
C ALA A 126 22.45 -24.56 -12.31
N LEU A 127 22.10 -23.31 -12.02
CA LEU A 127 20.73 -22.78 -12.12
C LEU A 127 20.60 -21.85 -13.33
N THR A 128 19.55 -22.05 -14.12
CA THR A 128 19.23 -21.17 -15.24
C THR A 128 18.49 -19.93 -14.75
N TYR A 129 19.11 -18.74 -14.91
CA TYR A 129 18.48 -17.48 -14.57
C TYR A 129 17.20 -17.25 -15.38
N GLY A 130 16.20 -16.61 -14.78
CA GLY A 130 14.88 -16.36 -15.37
C GLY A 130 13.93 -17.56 -15.28
N SER A 131 14.39 -18.78 -15.60
CA SER A 131 13.53 -19.97 -15.60
C SER A 131 13.56 -20.76 -14.29
N GLN A 132 14.66 -20.80 -13.58
CA GLN A 132 14.83 -21.57 -12.33
C GLN A 132 15.03 -20.70 -11.10
N ILE A 133 15.72 -19.57 -11.28
CA ILE A 133 16.01 -18.57 -10.24
C ILE A 133 15.89 -17.18 -10.82
N VAL A 134 15.39 -16.26 -10.04
CA VAL A 134 15.50 -14.80 -10.26
C VAL A 134 15.98 -14.15 -8.96
N ALA A 135 16.79 -13.11 -9.06
CA ALA A 135 17.39 -12.46 -7.90
C ALA A 135 17.62 -10.96 -8.12
N LYS A 136 17.68 -10.21 -7.03
CA LYS A 136 18.01 -8.78 -7.02
C LYS A 136 18.88 -8.44 -5.82
N ASP A 137 19.83 -7.54 -5.98
CA ASP A 137 20.59 -6.96 -4.88
C ASP A 137 19.78 -5.82 -4.26
N GLU A 138 19.53 -5.86 -2.95
CA GLU A 138 18.84 -4.79 -2.22
C GLU A 138 19.82 -3.78 -1.62
N THR A 139 21.13 -4.00 -1.71
CA THR A 139 22.13 -3.15 -1.07
C THR A 139 22.62 -2.01 -1.96
N GLY A 140 22.20 -2.00 -3.22
CA GLY A 140 22.67 -1.03 -4.22
C GLY A 140 24.14 -1.21 -4.61
N GLN A 141 24.69 -2.42 -4.48
CA GLN A 141 26.02 -2.75 -4.98
C GLN A 141 25.94 -3.25 -6.43
N ALA A 142 26.96 -2.93 -7.22
CA ALA A 142 27.01 -3.37 -8.62
C ALA A 142 27.32 -4.87 -8.76
N ASP A 143 28.01 -5.45 -7.79
CA ASP A 143 28.45 -6.84 -7.82
C ASP A 143 28.15 -7.54 -6.49
N ALA A 144 27.69 -8.79 -6.56
CA ALA A 144 27.48 -9.66 -5.43
C ALA A 144 28.03 -11.06 -5.69
N ASP A 145 29.00 -11.50 -4.90
CA ASP A 145 29.50 -12.88 -4.90
C ASP A 145 28.86 -13.68 -3.77
N PHE A 146 28.53 -14.95 -4.06
CA PHE A 146 27.90 -15.87 -3.14
C PHE A 146 28.76 -17.11 -2.95
N ASN A 147 28.99 -17.49 -1.71
CA ASN A 147 29.48 -18.78 -1.25
C ASN A 147 29.00 -18.99 0.18
N ALA A 148 27.69 -19.23 0.32
CA ALA A 148 27.04 -19.21 1.62
C ALA A 148 26.19 -20.46 1.87
N PRO A 149 26.22 -21.02 3.11
CA PRO A 149 25.34 -22.11 3.51
C PRO A 149 23.86 -21.73 3.37
N ILE A 150 23.03 -22.72 3.08
CA ILE A 150 21.57 -22.56 2.97
C ILE A 150 20.91 -23.09 4.23
N VAL A 151 20.02 -22.32 4.84
CA VAL A 151 19.25 -22.69 6.03
C VAL A 151 17.77 -22.69 5.67
N PHE A 152 17.11 -23.86 5.77
CA PHE A 152 15.67 -23.95 5.61
C PHE A 152 14.97 -23.53 6.91
N VAL A 153 14.19 -22.46 6.83
CA VAL A 153 13.49 -21.82 7.96
C VAL A 153 11.96 -21.83 7.78
N GLY A 154 11.42 -22.88 7.15
CA GLY A 154 9.98 -23.03 6.98
C GLY A 154 9.35 -21.83 6.26
N TYR A 155 8.33 -21.23 6.87
CA TYR A 155 7.71 -19.99 6.36
C TYR A 155 8.52 -18.73 6.70
N GLY A 156 9.57 -18.84 7.51
CA GLY A 156 10.40 -17.71 7.91
C GLY A 156 9.64 -16.64 8.69
N ILE A 157 8.85 -17.06 9.66
CA ILE A 157 7.97 -16.20 10.45
C ILE A 157 8.40 -16.22 11.93
N ASP A 158 8.46 -15.03 12.53
CA ASP A 158 8.51 -14.79 13.96
C ASP A 158 7.30 -13.94 14.35
N ALA A 159 6.28 -14.58 14.95
CA ALA A 159 5.00 -13.98 15.32
C ALA A 159 4.64 -14.37 16.76
N PRO A 160 5.15 -13.60 17.76
CA PRO A 160 4.96 -13.90 19.18
C PRO A 160 3.49 -13.95 19.61
N GLU A 161 2.62 -13.13 19.02
CA GLU A 161 1.18 -13.09 19.31
C GLU A 161 0.46 -14.39 18.92
N TYR A 162 0.99 -15.13 17.94
CA TYR A 162 0.52 -16.46 17.56
C TYR A 162 1.32 -17.58 18.24
N ASN A 163 2.32 -17.23 19.09
CA ASN A 163 3.29 -18.17 19.66
C ASN A 163 3.94 -19.03 18.55
N TRP A 164 4.43 -18.34 17.51
CA TRP A 164 5.04 -18.94 16.32
C TRP A 164 6.43 -18.36 16.11
N ASP A 165 7.43 -19.26 15.91
CA ASP A 165 8.81 -18.90 15.61
C ASP A 165 9.44 -20.02 14.76
N ASP A 166 9.67 -19.74 13.50
CA ASP A 166 10.27 -20.65 12.52
C ASP A 166 11.80 -20.72 12.61
N TYR A 167 12.40 -19.87 13.44
CA TYR A 167 13.87 -19.75 13.50
C TYR A 167 14.51 -20.56 14.62
N LYS A 168 13.76 -21.38 15.34
CA LYS A 168 14.31 -22.28 16.36
C LYS A 168 14.92 -23.53 15.71
N GLY A 169 16.18 -23.83 16.06
CA GLY A 169 16.81 -25.09 15.75
C GLY A 169 16.32 -26.23 16.65
N VAL A 170 16.80 -27.44 16.40
CA VAL A 170 16.44 -28.65 17.18
C VAL A 170 16.84 -28.57 18.65
N ASP A 171 17.77 -27.70 19.01
CA ASP A 171 18.19 -27.41 20.38
C ASP A 171 17.34 -26.34 21.07
N GLY A 172 16.32 -25.83 20.39
CA GLY A 172 15.41 -24.78 20.86
C GLY A 172 16.01 -23.38 20.88
N LYS A 173 17.23 -23.16 20.38
CA LYS A 173 17.87 -21.86 20.23
C LYS A 173 17.62 -21.32 18.83
N ASP A 174 17.76 -20.01 18.68
CA ASP A 174 17.70 -19.38 17.36
C ASP A 174 18.83 -19.89 16.48
N ILE A 175 18.49 -20.27 15.24
CA ILE A 175 19.49 -20.64 14.25
C ILE A 175 20.21 -19.39 13.77
N ASP A 176 21.55 -19.48 13.68
CA ASP A 176 22.36 -18.38 13.16
C ASP A 176 22.19 -18.25 11.64
N LEU A 177 21.69 -17.10 11.18
CA LEU A 177 21.55 -16.75 9.77
C LEU A 177 22.62 -15.77 9.27
N LYS A 178 23.48 -15.27 10.16
CA LYS A 178 24.45 -14.25 9.77
C LYS A 178 25.35 -14.72 8.64
N GLY A 179 25.26 -14.00 7.50
CA GLY A 179 26.04 -14.33 6.29
C GLY A 179 25.57 -15.58 5.54
N LYS A 180 24.45 -16.19 5.92
CA LYS A 180 23.88 -17.38 5.26
C LYS A 180 22.71 -17.00 4.35
N ILE A 181 22.19 -17.97 3.61
CA ILE A 181 21.02 -17.84 2.75
C ILE A 181 19.82 -18.46 3.46
N ALA A 182 18.79 -17.68 3.74
CA ALA A 182 17.53 -18.20 4.24
C ALA A 182 16.72 -18.82 3.10
N LEU A 183 16.31 -20.07 3.22
CA LEU A 183 15.37 -20.73 2.30
C LEU A 183 13.99 -20.74 2.95
N VAL A 184 13.03 -20.06 2.33
CA VAL A 184 11.70 -19.80 2.91
C VAL A 184 10.58 -20.24 1.97
N ILE A 185 9.46 -20.66 2.53
CA ILE A 185 8.22 -20.94 1.80
C ILE A 185 7.45 -19.64 1.64
N VAL A 186 6.91 -19.36 0.45
CA VAL A 186 5.99 -18.24 0.22
C VAL A 186 4.69 -18.43 1.01
N ASN A 187 4.02 -17.32 1.41
CA ASN A 187 2.81 -17.30 2.21
C ASN A 187 3.07 -17.61 3.71
N GLU A 188 2.08 -18.08 4.43
CA GLU A 188 2.07 -18.35 5.86
C GLU A 188 1.42 -19.71 6.15
N PRO A 189 1.55 -20.26 7.37
CA PRO A 189 0.95 -21.54 7.71
C PRO A 189 -0.56 -21.54 7.45
N PRO A 190 -1.09 -22.50 6.66
CA PRO A 190 -2.50 -22.53 6.32
C PRO A 190 -3.37 -22.75 7.56
N SER A 191 -4.41 -21.95 7.71
CA SER A 191 -5.34 -22.05 8.84
C SER A 191 -6.77 -21.70 8.41
N ASN A 192 -7.76 -22.32 9.06
CA ASN A 192 -9.15 -21.90 9.04
C ASN A 192 -9.59 -21.28 10.38
N ASP A 193 -8.70 -21.22 11.36
CA ASP A 193 -8.95 -20.61 12.65
C ASP A 193 -8.63 -19.11 12.59
N ALA A 194 -9.65 -18.27 12.70
CA ALA A 194 -9.50 -16.81 12.68
C ALA A 194 -8.59 -16.25 13.79
N LYS A 195 -8.28 -17.06 14.83
CA LYS A 195 -7.34 -16.71 15.90
C LYS A 195 -5.89 -17.11 15.60
N PHE A 196 -5.65 -17.76 14.49
CA PHE A 196 -4.32 -18.21 14.08
C PHE A 196 -4.06 -17.73 12.65
N PHE A 197 -3.16 -16.76 12.48
CA PHE A 197 -2.87 -16.04 11.23
C PHE A 197 -4.16 -15.54 10.54
N LYS A 198 -5.13 -15.04 11.32
CA LYS A 198 -6.44 -14.55 10.82
C LYS A 198 -7.21 -15.55 9.92
N GLY A 199 -6.88 -16.84 10.00
CA GLY A 199 -7.55 -17.90 9.23
C GLY A 199 -7.25 -17.84 7.74
N ALA A 200 -8.28 -17.62 6.91
CA ALA A 200 -8.11 -17.51 5.47
C ALA A 200 -7.59 -16.14 5.00
N ALA A 201 -7.64 -15.11 5.84
CA ALA A 201 -7.13 -13.79 5.50
C ALA A 201 -5.60 -13.76 5.58
N LEU A 202 -4.94 -13.21 4.56
CA LEU A 202 -3.49 -13.05 4.58
C LEU A 202 -3.10 -12.02 5.64
N THR A 203 -2.11 -12.38 6.48
CA THR A 203 -1.45 -11.44 7.39
C THR A 203 -0.19 -10.85 6.74
N TYR A 204 0.43 -9.84 7.38
CA TYR A 204 1.72 -9.34 6.91
C TYR A 204 2.79 -10.44 6.85
N TYR A 205 2.73 -11.40 7.74
CA TYR A 205 3.67 -12.54 7.79
C TYR A 205 3.65 -13.38 6.52
N GLY A 206 2.51 -13.47 5.82
CA GLY A 206 2.38 -14.18 4.55
C GLY A 206 2.95 -13.42 3.34
N ARG A 207 3.20 -12.12 3.45
CA ARG A 207 3.80 -11.33 2.38
C ARG A 207 5.25 -11.74 2.13
N TRP A 208 5.65 -11.82 0.86
CA TRP A 208 7.03 -12.13 0.50
C TRP A 208 8.01 -11.03 0.95
N THR A 209 7.56 -9.78 1.02
CA THR A 209 8.33 -8.65 1.57
C THR A 209 8.73 -8.88 3.01
N TYR A 210 7.82 -9.41 3.85
CA TYR A 210 8.14 -9.79 5.23
C TYR A 210 9.30 -10.80 5.29
N LYS A 211 9.35 -11.77 4.36
CA LYS A 211 10.42 -12.78 4.32
C LYS A 211 11.80 -12.12 4.11
N TYR A 212 11.85 -11.12 3.25
CA TYR A 212 13.07 -10.36 2.99
C TYR A 212 13.47 -9.55 4.22
N GLU A 213 12.54 -8.81 4.79
CA GLU A 213 12.78 -8.00 5.98
C GLU A 213 13.23 -8.83 7.18
N GLU A 214 12.60 -9.98 7.42
CA GLU A 214 12.96 -10.82 8.57
C GLU A 214 14.31 -11.49 8.37
N ALA A 215 14.63 -11.93 7.15
CA ALA A 215 15.97 -12.41 6.81
C ALA A 215 17.04 -11.31 7.00
N SER A 216 16.74 -10.06 6.60
CA SER A 216 17.59 -8.89 6.84
C SER A 216 17.82 -8.64 8.34
N ARG A 217 16.75 -8.61 9.15
CA ARG A 217 16.84 -8.41 10.62
C ARG A 217 17.75 -9.44 11.28
N ARG A 218 17.78 -10.67 10.74
CA ARG A 218 18.62 -11.78 11.25
C ARG A 218 20.01 -11.84 10.63
N GLY A 219 20.36 -10.85 9.78
CA GLY A 219 21.69 -10.71 9.18
C GLY A 219 22.00 -11.73 8.09
N ALA A 220 21.01 -12.32 7.45
CA ALA A 220 21.19 -13.16 6.28
C ALA A 220 21.86 -12.37 5.15
N SER A 221 22.71 -13.02 4.34
CA SER A 221 23.30 -12.42 3.15
C SER A 221 22.34 -12.47 1.95
N GLY A 222 21.36 -13.36 1.99
CA GLY A 222 20.34 -13.50 0.97
C GLY A 222 19.17 -14.37 1.42
N VAL A 223 18.15 -14.42 0.57
CA VAL A 223 16.97 -15.25 0.77
C VAL A 223 16.58 -15.93 -0.53
N LEU A 224 16.14 -17.16 -0.46
CA LEU A 224 15.52 -17.92 -1.55
C LEU A 224 14.07 -18.20 -1.17
N VAL A 225 13.13 -17.52 -1.81
CA VAL A 225 11.69 -17.78 -1.63
C VAL A 225 11.28 -18.90 -2.57
N ILE A 226 10.75 -19.98 -2.03
CA ILE A 226 10.21 -21.11 -2.79
C ILE A 226 8.87 -20.70 -3.37
N HIS A 227 8.79 -20.63 -4.71
CA HIS A 227 7.54 -20.33 -5.41
C HIS A 227 6.68 -21.58 -5.54
N ARG A 228 5.42 -21.45 -5.10
CA ARG A 228 4.33 -22.39 -5.42
C ARG A 228 3.13 -21.59 -5.87
N THR A 229 2.57 -21.90 -7.04
CA THR A 229 1.46 -21.15 -7.63
C THR A 229 0.22 -21.12 -6.73
N ASP A 230 -0.09 -22.23 -6.04
CA ASP A 230 -1.23 -22.33 -5.13
C ASP A 230 -1.06 -21.51 -3.83
N LEU A 231 0.17 -21.31 -3.36
CA LEU A 231 0.48 -20.48 -2.20
C LEU A 231 0.69 -19.02 -2.58
N ALA A 232 1.38 -18.76 -3.68
CA ALA A 232 1.63 -17.41 -4.17
C ALA A 232 0.38 -16.73 -4.75
N SER A 233 -0.61 -17.52 -5.22
CA SER A 233 -1.80 -17.09 -5.97
C SER A 233 -1.52 -16.50 -7.37
N TYR A 234 -0.30 -16.63 -7.88
CA TYR A 234 0.11 -16.23 -9.22
C TYR A 234 1.19 -17.19 -9.77
N PRO A 235 1.30 -17.33 -11.14
CA PRO A 235 2.28 -18.20 -11.76
C PRO A 235 3.71 -17.63 -11.69
N TRP A 236 4.71 -18.47 -11.98
CA TRP A 236 6.13 -18.10 -11.99
C TRP A 236 6.44 -16.91 -12.90
N ASP A 237 5.75 -16.78 -14.03
CA ASP A 237 5.98 -15.69 -14.97
C ASP A 237 5.76 -14.30 -14.34
N VAL A 238 4.85 -14.17 -13.39
CA VAL A 238 4.65 -12.93 -12.65
C VAL A 238 5.91 -12.59 -11.83
N VAL A 239 6.48 -13.57 -11.12
CA VAL A 239 7.72 -13.38 -10.36
C VAL A 239 8.87 -13.03 -11.29
N ARG A 240 9.06 -13.81 -12.36
CA ARG A 240 10.11 -13.58 -13.36
C ARG A 240 10.03 -12.16 -13.94
N ASN A 241 8.87 -11.75 -14.41
CA ASN A 241 8.69 -10.45 -15.04
C ASN A 241 8.89 -9.30 -14.04
N SER A 242 8.40 -9.43 -12.81
CA SER A 242 8.60 -8.42 -11.76
C SER A 242 10.06 -8.27 -11.35
N GLN A 243 10.88 -9.31 -11.48
CA GLN A 243 12.31 -9.26 -11.21
C GLN A 243 13.13 -8.79 -12.41
N ALA A 244 12.61 -8.90 -13.64
CA ALA A 244 13.29 -8.44 -14.85
C ALA A 244 13.35 -6.90 -14.95
N ILE A 245 12.39 -6.18 -14.36
CA ILE A 245 12.36 -4.71 -14.39
C ILE A 245 13.29 -4.09 -13.32
N GLU A 246 13.69 -2.84 -13.55
CA GLU A 246 14.38 -2.03 -12.55
C GLU A 246 13.49 -1.88 -11.31
N LYS A 247 14.06 -2.04 -10.11
CA LYS A 247 13.36 -1.86 -8.84
C LYS A 247 14.08 -0.85 -7.96
N SER A 248 13.32 0.01 -7.32
CA SER A 248 13.86 1.05 -6.44
C SER A 248 13.86 0.62 -4.97
N PHE A 249 14.76 1.24 -4.21
CA PHE A 249 14.94 1.06 -2.77
C PHE A 249 15.27 2.39 -2.12
N LEU A 250 14.98 2.52 -0.82
CA LEU A 250 15.37 3.69 -0.03
C LEU A 250 16.85 3.63 0.34
N VAL A 251 17.55 4.75 0.17
CA VAL A 251 18.92 4.89 0.70
C VAL A 251 18.85 4.88 2.23
N GLY A 252 19.58 3.95 2.83
CA GLY A 252 19.67 3.83 4.29
C GLY A 252 18.53 3.05 4.93
N ASP A 253 17.70 2.34 4.15
CA ASP A 253 16.74 1.38 4.72
C ASP A 253 17.49 0.27 5.48
N PRO A 254 17.28 0.13 6.80
CA PRO A 254 17.93 -0.90 7.60
C PRO A 254 17.50 -2.32 7.24
N LEU A 255 16.42 -2.47 6.47
CA LEU A 255 15.86 -3.77 6.05
C LEU A 255 16.20 -4.13 4.60
N ALA A 256 16.77 -3.23 3.81
CA ALA A 256 17.27 -3.50 2.46
C ALA A 256 18.75 -3.92 2.50
N THR A 257 19.06 -5.08 3.11
CA THR A 257 20.43 -5.54 3.35
C THR A 257 20.80 -6.83 2.63
N LEU A 258 19.85 -7.43 1.91
CA LEU A 258 20.06 -8.70 1.23
C LEU A 258 20.84 -8.47 -0.07
N ARG A 259 21.99 -9.10 -0.20
CA ARG A 259 22.77 -9.13 -1.45
C ARG A 259 22.13 -10.00 -2.51
N GLY A 260 21.24 -10.93 -2.12
CA GLY A 260 20.47 -11.80 -3.00
C GLY A 260 19.06 -12.02 -2.47
N ALA A 261 18.15 -11.10 -2.80
CA ALA A 261 16.71 -11.27 -2.62
C ALA A 261 16.16 -12.06 -3.83
N ALA A 262 15.96 -13.36 -3.66
CA ALA A 262 15.76 -14.28 -4.77
C ALA A 262 14.52 -15.16 -4.60
N TRP A 263 14.04 -15.65 -5.74
CA TRP A 263 12.99 -16.67 -5.84
C TRP A 263 13.50 -17.87 -6.63
N ILE A 264 13.08 -19.07 -6.23
CA ILE A 264 13.31 -20.32 -6.95
C ILE A 264 12.00 -21.06 -7.17
N GLN A 265 11.89 -21.79 -8.28
CA GLN A 265 10.74 -22.64 -8.54
C GLN A 265 10.69 -23.85 -7.59
N HIS A 266 9.47 -24.39 -7.38
CA HIS A 266 9.23 -25.55 -6.50
C HIS A 266 10.06 -26.78 -6.89
N ASP A 267 10.18 -27.11 -8.16
CA ASP A 267 10.97 -28.25 -8.67
C ASP A 267 12.47 -28.06 -8.44
N VAL A 268 12.95 -26.81 -8.53
CA VAL A 268 14.33 -26.45 -8.20
C VAL A 268 14.60 -26.65 -6.70
N ALA A 269 13.66 -26.20 -5.85
CA ALA A 269 13.74 -26.42 -4.41
C ALA A 269 13.65 -27.91 -4.04
N GLN A 270 12.81 -28.70 -4.75
CA GLN A 270 12.78 -30.17 -4.58
C GLN A 270 14.14 -30.81 -4.95
N SER A 271 14.78 -30.34 -6.03
CA SER A 271 16.11 -30.81 -6.40
C SER A 271 17.16 -30.49 -5.35
N LEU A 272 17.11 -29.29 -4.76
CA LEU A 272 17.94 -28.88 -3.63
C LEU A 272 17.72 -29.81 -2.41
N PHE A 273 16.46 -30.12 -2.07
CA PHE A 273 16.13 -31.04 -0.97
C PHE A 273 16.65 -32.46 -1.22
N THR A 274 16.54 -32.94 -2.46
CA THR A 274 17.09 -34.24 -2.85
C THR A 274 18.61 -34.26 -2.71
N MET A 275 19.29 -33.21 -3.18
CA MET A 275 20.75 -33.03 -3.05
C MET A 275 21.20 -32.96 -1.59
N ALA A 276 20.41 -32.35 -0.73
CA ALA A 276 20.65 -32.24 0.70
C ALA A 276 20.31 -33.52 1.49
N GLY A 277 19.74 -34.54 0.86
CA GLY A 277 19.28 -35.75 1.54
C GLY A 277 18.06 -35.55 2.46
N MET A 278 17.29 -34.46 2.24
CA MET A 278 16.14 -34.06 3.05
C MET A 278 14.81 -34.72 2.65
N GLY A 279 14.80 -35.49 1.56
CA GLY A 279 13.61 -36.17 1.05
C GLY A 279 12.64 -35.25 0.30
N SER A 280 11.35 -35.39 0.56
CA SER A 280 10.30 -34.63 -0.13
C SER A 280 10.17 -33.20 0.41
N LEU A 281 10.22 -32.23 -0.50
CA LEU A 281 9.93 -30.81 -0.16
C LEU A 281 8.48 -30.63 0.32
N ASP A 282 7.50 -31.30 -0.31
CA ASP A 282 6.10 -31.18 0.11
C ASP A 282 5.85 -31.71 1.52
N GLU A 283 6.56 -32.79 1.93
CA GLU A 283 6.52 -33.24 3.32
C GLU A 283 7.15 -32.22 4.27
N ALA A 284 8.24 -31.56 3.87
CA ALA A 284 8.88 -30.52 4.66
C ALA A 284 7.97 -29.29 4.78
N ILE A 285 7.29 -28.87 3.71
CA ILE A 285 6.27 -27.79 3.73
C ILE A 285 5.13 -28.15 4.69
N ASN A 286 4.62 -29.40 4.62
CA ASN A 286 3.57 -29.86 5.51
C ASN A 286 4.02 -29.91 7.00
N ARG A 287 5.29 -30.17 7.28
CA ARG A 287 5.85 -30.09 8.65
C ARG A 287 6.01 -28.64 9.09
N ALA A 288 6.52 -27.78 8.20
CA ALA A 288 6.70 -26.35 8.48
C ALA A 288 5.37 -25.63 8.77
N GLY A 289 4.23 -26.11 8.23
CA GLY A 289 2.90 -25.60 8.56
C GLY A 289 2.37 -26.01 9.94
N LYS A 290 3.16 -26.68 10.76
CA LYS A 290 2.73 -27.18 12.09
C LYS A 290 3.63 -26.66 13.18
N ARG A 291 3.06 -26.46 14.39
CA ARG A 291 3.86 -26.12 15.59
C ARG A 291 4.92 -27.19 15.87
N GLY A 292 6.08 -26.75 16.34
CA GLY A 292 7.21 -27.62 16.60
C GLY A 292 8.08 -27.88 15.36
N PHE A 293 7.96 -27.08 14.33
CA PHE A 293 8.95 -27.02 13.26
C PHE A 293 10.30 -26.54 13.81
N HIS A 294 11.38 -27.03 13.24
CA HIS A 294 12.76 -26.62 13.55
C HIS A 294 13.49 -26.27 12.27
N ALA A 295 14.13 -25.11 12.28
CA ALA A 295 15.03 -24.69 11.22
C ALA A 295 16.23 -25.61 11.11
N VAL A 296 16.75 -25.81 9.90
CA VAL A 296 17.86 -26.71 9.62
C VAL A 296 18.81 -26.18 8.57
N GLU A 297 20.11 -26.19 8.84
CA GLU A 297 21.14 -25.91 7.84
C GLU A 297 21.27 -27.11 6.89
N LEU A 298 21.26 -26.86 5.60
CA LEU A 298 21.40 -27.89 4.58
C LEU A 298 22.90 -28.14 4.29
N PRO A 299 23.33 -29.36 3.99
CA PRO A 299 24.72 -29.66 3.56
C PRO A 299 24.91 -29.23 2.09
N VAL A 300 24.48 -28.03 1.74
CA VAL A 300 24.52 -27.43 0.40
C VAL A 300 24.72 -25.92 0.54
N LYS A 301 25.57 -25.36 -0.29
CA LYS A 301 25.79 -23.91 -0.40
C LYS A 301 25.16 -23.35 -1.67
N LEU A 302 24.81 -22.06 -1.63
CA LEU A 302 24.63 -21.27 -2.83
C LEU A 302 25.95 -20.63 -3.21
N GLU A 303 26.46 -20.93 -4.40
CA GLU A 303 27.59 -20.26 -5.02
C GLU A 303 27.12 -19.51 -6.27
N GLY A 304 27.72 -18.36 -6.56
CA GLY A 304 27.38 -17.60 -7.75
C GLY A 304 27.90 -16.18 -7.73
N HIS A 305 27.57 -15.49 -8.80
CA HIS A 305 27.86 -14.09 -9.02
C HIS A 305 26.64 -13.40 -9.60
N MET A 306 26.36 -12.18 -9.17
CA MET A 306 25.29 -11.34 -9.72
C MET A 306 25.85 -9.95 -10.01
N GLU A 307 25.71 -9.48 -11.25
CA GLU A 307 26.03 -8.12 -11.66
C GLU A 307 24.74 -7.29 -11.74
N SER A 308 24.77 -6.07 -11.26
CA SER A 308 23.65 -5.14 -11.25
C SER A 308 24.03 -3.77 -11.80
N ARG A 309 23.12 -3.12 -12.53
CA ARG A 309 23.19 -1.70 -12.84
C ARG A 309 22.50 -0.94 -11.73
N VAL A 310 23.19 0.04 -11.16
CA VAL A 310 22.66 0.83 -10.05
C VAL A 310 22.58 2.29 -10.46
N ARG A 311 21.43 2.92 -10.18
CA ARG A 311 21.19 4.33 -10.46
C ARG A 311 20.65 5.02 -9.21
N HIS A 312 21.33 6.06 -8.73
CA HIS A 312 20.85 6.88 -7.62
C HIS A 312 20.00 8.04 -8.13
N TYR A 313 18.91 8.33 -7.43
CA TYR A 313 18.04 9.45 -7.74
C TYR A 313 17.32 9.95 -6.48
N VAL A 314 16.61 11.05 -6.61
CA VAL A 314 15.82 11.65 -5.53
C VAL A 314 14.42 11.92 -6.06
N SER A 315 13.42 11.57 -5.25
CA SER A 315 12.04 12.05 -5.40
C SER A 315 11.62 12.80 -4.14
N ASN A 316 10.40 13.30 -4.06
CA ASN A 316 9.95 14.06 -2.90
C ASN A 316 8.55 13.64 -2.50
N ASN A 317 8.30 13.42 -1.21
CA ASN A 317 6.96 13.55 -0.68
C ASN A 317 6.61 15.04 -0.59
N VAL A 318 5.35 15.39 -0.73
CA VAL A 318 4.87 16.77 -0.59
C VAL A 318 3.97 16.84 0.63
N VAL A 319 4.41 17.54 1.67
CA VAL A 319 3.75 17.57 2.98
C VAL A 319 3.35 18.99 3.35
N GLY A 320 2.05 19.20 3.56
CA GLY A 320 1.48 20.45 4.04
C GLY A 320 0.73 20.24 5.36
N LYS A 321 0.56 21.31 6.13
CA LYS A 321 -0.12 21.28 7.41
C LYS A 321 -1.16 22.39 7.51
N VAL A 322 -2.34 22.06 8.02
CA VAL A 322 -3.32 23.02 8.53
C VAL A 322 -3.21 23.01 10.06
N PRO A 323 -2.81 24.13 10.67
CA PRO A 323 -2.69 24.21 12.13
C PRO A 323 -4.02 24.03 12.85
N GLY A 324 -4.02 23.22 13.89
CA GLY A 324 -5.14 23.04 14.78
C GLY A 324 -5.18 24.04 15.95
N ARG A 325 -6.21 23.91 16.80
CA ARG A 325 -6.31 24.66 18.07
C ARG A 325 -5.25 24.21 19.09
N SER A 326 -4.78 22.99 18.96
CA SER A 326 -3.70 22.39 19.75
C SER A 326 -2.67 21.74 18.81
N HIS A 327 -1.40 21.89 19.14
CA HIS A 327 -0.27 21.31 18.41
C HIS A 327 0.33 20.09 19.14
N ALA A 328 -0.23 19.71 20.29
CA ALA A 328 0.27 18.61 21.10
C ALA A 328 -0.59 17.36 20.93
N GLY A 329 -0.01 16.32 20.36
CA GLY A 329 -0.65 15.01 20.20
C GLY A 329 -1.78 15.00 19.17
N GLN A 330 -2.30 13.83 18.91
CA GLN A 330 -3.53 13.57 18.12
C GLN A 330 -3.64 14.27 16.76
N ALA A 331 -2.52 14.54 16.10
CA ALA A 331 -2.52 14.99 14.71
C ALA A 331 -3.17 13.93 13.81
N VAL A 332 -3.83 14.37 12.75
CA VAL A 332 -4.38 13.47 11.72
C VAL A 332 -3.59 13.65 10.44
N LEU A 333 -3.26 12.55 9.81
CA LEU A 333 -2.60 12.50 8.53
C LEU A 333 -3.58 12.04 7.45
N TYR A 334 -3.47 12.62 6.28
CA TYR A 334 -4.13 12.17 5.06
C TYR A 334 -3.06 11.89 4.02
N THR A 335 -3.13 10.72 3.39
CA THR A 335 -2.15 10.30 2.39
C THR A 335 -2.80 9.96 1.05
N ALA A 336 -2.06 10.21 -0.04
CA ALA A 336 -2.33 9.74 -1.39
C ALA A 336 -1.04 9.82 -2.18
N HIS A 337 -0.68 8.79 -2.95
CA HIS A 337 0.50 8.87 -3.81
C HIS A 337 0.22 9.67 -5.08
N TYR A 338 1.23 10.41 -5.56
CA TYR A 338 1.10 11.20 -6.78
C TYR A 338 1.90 10.64 -7.96
N ASP A 339 2.81 9.73 -7.70
CA ASP A 339 3.57 9.07 -8.76
C ASP A 339 2.72 8.05 -9.50
N HIS A 340 3.18 7.70 -10.69
CA HIS A 340 2.68 6.56 -11.45
C HIS A 340 3.84 5.97 -12.26
N LEU A 341 3.57 5.10 -13.22
CA LEU A 341 4.58 4.28 -13.87
C LEU A 341 5.52 5.04 -14.83
N GLY A 342 5.16 6.27 -15.21
CA GLY A 342 5.99 7.09 -16.09
C GLY A 342 5.79 6.78 -17.57
N ILE A 343 6.87 6.74 -18.34
CA ILE A 343 6.89 6.42 -19.78
C ILE A 343 7.60 5.09 -19.99
N ASP A 344 6.99 4.18 -20.74
CA ASP A 344 7.66 2.98 -21.25
C ASP A 344 8.25 3.27 -22.65
N PRO A 345 9.59 3.41 -22.77
CA PRO A 345 10.22 3.74 -24.04
C PRO A 345 10.13 2.63 -25.07
N ASP A 346 9.82 1.40 -24.66
CA ASP A 346 9.76 0.22 -25.52
C ASP A 346 8.34 -0.10 -25.99
N ALA A 347 7.33 0.53 -25.40
CA ALA A 347 5.93 0.35 -25.79
C ALA A 347 5.65 0.94 -27.17
N LYS A 348 4.78 0.28 -27.94
CA LYS A 348 4.33 0.75 -29.26
C LYS A 348 2.96 1.42 -29.12
N GLY A 349 2.83 2.63 -29.66
CA GLY A 349 1.61 3.43 -29.59
C GLY A 349 1.68 4.40 -28.43
N ASP A 350 0.62 4.47 -27.66
CA ASP A 350 0.61 5.22 -26.41
C ASP A 350 1.51 4.54 -25.38
N ASN A 351 2.45 5.29 -24.85
CA ASN A 351 3.46 4.80 -23.91
C ASN A 351 3.56 5.62 -22.63
N ILE A 352 2.61 6.54 -22.41
CA ILE A 352 2.51 7.36 -21.22
C ILE A 352 1.47 6.74 -20.29
N TYR A 353 1.86 6.39 -19.09
CA TYR A 353 0.97 5.86 -18.07
C TYR A 353 0.40 7.03 -17.28
N ASN A 354 -0.74 7.58 -17.73
CA ASN A 354 -1.30 8.83 -17.20
C ASN A 354 -1.80 8.70 -15.76
N GLY A 355 -2.30 7.52 -15.34
CA GLY A 355 -2.72 7.26 -13.97
C GLY A 355 -3.79 8.23 -13.48
N ALA A 356 -4.91 8.32 -14.19
CA ALA A 356 -5.96 9.27 -13.84
C ALA A 356 -6.77 8.79 -12.63
N ALA A 357 -7.14 7.52 -12.60
CA ALA A 357 -7.74 6.91 -11.41
C ALA A 357 -6.64 6.55 -10.41
N ASP A 358 -5.56 5.96 -10.87
CA ASP A 358 -4.42 5.51 -10.07
C ASP A 358 -3.20 6.45 -10.20
N ASN A 359 -2.93 7.42 -9.30
CA ASN A 359 -3.79 7.84 -8.21
C ASN A 359 -4.06 9.36 -8.30
N GLY A 360 -4.49 9.79 -9.49
CA GLY A 360 -4.96 11.17 -9.69
C GLY A 360 -6.17 11.50 -8.81
N THR A 361 -7.09 10.52 -8.61
CA THR A 361 -8.32 10.70 -7.82
C THR A 361 -8.01 10.90 -6.34
N GLY A 362 -7.17 10.08 -5.73
CA GLY A 362 -6.75 10.27 -4.34
C GLY A 362 -6.04 11.60 -4.12
N CYS A 363 -5.15 12.01 -5.04
CA CYS A 363 -4.53 13.33 -5.00
C CYS A 363 -5.55 14.47 -5.11
N GLY A 364 -6.55 14.32 -5.98
CA GLY A 364 -7.63 15.30 -6.11
C GLY A 364 -8.46 15.47 -4.85
N ILE A 365 -8.78 14.36 -4.19
CA ILE A 365 -9.46 14.33 -2.88
C ILE A 365 -8.60 14.99 -1.81
N LEU A 366 -7.33 14.62 -1.72
CA LEU A 366 -6.39 15.15 -0.73
C LEU A 366 -6.23 16.67 -0.86
N LEU A 367 -6.09 17.20 -2.08
CA LEU A 367 -5.96 18.63 -2.36
C LEU A 367 -7.23 19.39 -1.99
N GLU A 368 -8.41 18.86 -2.33
CA GLU A 368 -9.68 19.52 -2.02
C GLU A 368 -9.98 19.49 -0.52
N MET A 369 -9.65 18.40 0.20
CA MET A 369 -9.76 18.35 1.65
C MET A 369 -8.80 19.34 2.32
N ALA A 370 -7.55 19.43 1.86
CA ALA A 370 -6.57 20.39 2.36
C ALA A 370 -7.10 21.83 2.26
N ARG A 371 -7.66 22.19 1.09
CA ARG A 371 -8.31 23.48 0.89
C ARG A 371 -9.43 23.73 1.89
N VAL A 372 -10.31 22.76 2.08
CA VAL A 372 -11.50 22.91 2.93
C VAL A 372 -11.11 23.03 4.40
N PHE A 373 -10.12 22.29 4.88
CA PHE A 373 -9.59 22.44 6.22
C PHE A 373 -8.94 23.81 6.42
N ALA A 374 -8.12 24.27 5.47
CA ALA A 374 -7.44 25.56 5.55
C ALA A 374 -8.41 26.75 5.52
N GLN A 375 -9.52 26.64 4.76
CA GLN A 375 -10.55 27.69 4.64
C GLN A 375 -11.67 27.57 5.67
N SER A 376 -11.60 26.59 6.57
CA SER A 376 -12.61 26.44 7.64
C SER A 376 -12.63 27.65 8.55
N LYS A 377 -13.84 28.11 8.91
CA LYS A 377 -14.03 29.23 9.85
C LYS A 377 -13.51 28.95 11.26
N GLU A 378 -13.49 27.69 11.64
CA GLU A 378 -12.92 27.24 12.91
C GLU A 378 -11.75 26.29 12.58
N PRO A 379 -10.58 26.49 13.22
CA PRO A 379 -9.47 25.55 13.04
C PRO A 379 -9.84 24.18 13.58
N PRO A 380 -9.29 23.09 13.02
CA PRO A 380 -9.50 21.75 13.53
C PRO A 380 -8.98 21.61 14.99
N PRO A 381 -9.40 20.58 15.72
CA PRO A 381 -8.97 20.39 17.11
C PRO A 381 -7.45 20.28 17.27
N HIS A 382 -6.81 19.49 16.42
CA HIS A 382 -5.36 19.30 16.33
C HIS A 382 -4.88 19.49 14.89
N ASP A 383 -3.56 19.50 14.70
CA ASP A 383 -2.93 19.70 13.40
C ASP A 383 -3.38 18.62 12.40
N MET A 384 -3.72 19.05 11.18
CA MET A 384 -4.05 18.17 10.05
C MET A 384 -2.90 18.20 9.04
N TYR A 385 -2.29 17.06 8.78
CA TYR A 385 -1.23 16.90 7.80
C TYR A 385 -1.78 16.29 6.52
N PHE A 386 -1.29 16.78 5.39
CA PHE A 386 -1.62 16.29 4.06
C PHE A 386 -0.33 15.91 3.36
N ALA A 387 -0.14 14.63 3.10
CA ALA A 387 1.07 14.11 2.49
C ALA A 387 0.73 13.41 1.17
N SER A 388 1.12 14.06 0.06
CA SER A 388 1.12 13.39 -1.23
C SER A 388 2.48 12.72 -1.41
N VAL A 389 2.51 11.37 -1.37
CA VAL A 389 3.74 10.59 -1.32
C VAL A 389 4.20 10.15 -2.70
N THR A 390 5.48 9.85 -2.82
CA THR A 390 6.14 9.42 -4.06
C THR A 390 6.52 7.95 -4.01
N ALA A 391 6.78 7.35 -5.17
CA ALA A 391 7.32 6.00 -5.31
C ALA A 391 6.48 4.91 -4.59
N GLU A 392 5.16 5.07 -4.58
CA GLU A 392 4.21 4.04 -4.18
C GLU A 392 4.35 2.84 -5.11
N GLU A 393 4.32 3.09 -6.42
CA GLU A 393 4.42 2.11 -7.52
C GLU A 393 5.74 1.32 -7.51
N GLN A 394 6.74 1.85 -6.82
CA GLN A 394 8.03 1.19 -6.63
C GLN A 394 8.05 0.31 -5.36
N GLY A 395 6.96 0.25 -4.60
CA GLY A 395 6.79 -0.55 -3.39
C GLY A 395 6.68 0.27 -2.12
N LEU A 396 5.81 1.29 -2.12
CA LEU A 396 5.44 2.11 -0.95
C LEU A 396 6.62 2.92 -0.38
N LEU A 397 7.61 3.29 -1.19
CA LEU A 397 8.89 3.83 -0.68
C LEU A 397 8.73 5.23 -0.08
N GLY A 398 7.87 6.07 -0.66
CA GLY A 398 7.61 7.41 -0.14
C GLY A 398 6.90 7.39 1.20
N SER A 399 5.86 6.57 1.35
CA SER A 399 5.17 6.40 2.62
C SER A 399 6.02 5.66 3.66
N GLN A 400 6.86 4.72 3.25
CA GLN A 400 7.85 4.10 4.13
C GLN A 400 8.83 5.16 4.68
N TYR A 401 9.34 6.04 3.80
CA TYR A 401 10.21 7.14 4.23
C TYR A 401 9.47 8.11 5.15
N LEU A 402 8.22 8.46 4.85
CA LEU A 402 7.36 9.29 5.70
C LEU A 402 7.15 8.65 7.08
N GLY A 403 6.92 7.34 7.14
CA GLY A 403 6.79 6.60 8.40
C GLY A 403 8.08 6.57 9.21
N MET A 404 9.25 6.48 8.57
CA MET A 404 10.56 6.57 9.23
C MET A 404 10.91 7.98 9.67
N HIS A 405 10.39 9.00 9.00
CA HIS A 405 10.66 10.43 9.22
C HIS A 405 9.35 11.24 9.25
N PRO A 406 8.41 10.93 10.17
CA PRO A 406 7.11 11.60 10.18
C PRO A 406 7.25 13.07 10.59
N PRO A 407 6.30 13.95 10.18
CA PRO A 407 6.36 15.38 10.48
C PRO A 407 6.22 15.69 11.98
N VAL A 408 5.65 14.76 12.74
CA VAL A 408 5.61 14.74 14.23
C VAL A 408 5.85 13.31 14.67
N PRO A 409 6.27 13.06 15.93
CA PRO A 409 6.44 11.70 16.43
C PRO A 409 5.23 10.79 16.16
N ALA A 410 5.47 9.54 15.80
CA ALA A 410 4.42 8.61 15.35
C ALA A 410 3.30 8.41 16.41
N ASP A 411 3.67 8.42 17.70
CA ASP A 411 2.72 8.37 18.83
C ASP A 411 1.80 9.61 18.94
N GLN A 412 2.18 10.72 18.33
CA GLN A 412 1.39 11.94 18.24
C GLN A 412 0.46 11.98 17.02
N ILE A 413 0.53 11.02 16.13
CA ILE A 413 -0.42 10.86 15.02
C ILE A 413 -1.52 9.90 15.48
N ALA A 414 -2.73 10.43 15.56
CA ALA A 414 -3.90 9.66 15.99
C ALA A 414 -4.40 8.70 14.90
N LEU A 415 -4.37 9.14 13.65
CA LEU A 415 -4.95 8.41 12.52
C LEU A 415 -4.32 8.86 11.21
N ASP A 416 -4.10 7.92 10.31
CA ASP A 416 -3.91 8.18 8.89
C ASP A 416 -5.11 7.67 8.08
N LEU A 417 -5.57 8.50 7.13
CA LEU A 417 -6.61 8.18 6.16
C LEU A 417 -6.01 8.26 4.75
N ASN A 418 -5.85 7.11 4.12
CA ASN A 418 -5.30 7.00 2.78
C ASN A 418 -6.40 7.01 1.72
N TYR A 419 -6.10 7.58 0.55
CA TYR A 419 -6.96 7.56 -0.64
C TYR A 419 -6.16 7.05 -1.82
N ASP A 420 -6.62 5.94 -2.39
CA ASP A 420 -5.88 5.28 -3.47
C ASP A 420 -6.85 4.64 -4.45
N MET A 421 -6.78 5.08 -5.72
CA MET A 421 -7.52 4.51 -6.85
C MET A 421 -9.04 4.46 -6.63
N LEU A 422 -9.70 5.62 -6.51
CA LEU A 422 -11.15 5.72 -6.54
C LEU A 422 -11.64 5.86 -8.00
N LEU A 423 -12.72 5.14 -8.35
CA LEU A 423 -13.31 5.21 -9.68
C LEU A 423 -14.46 6.23 -9.72
N PRO A 424 -14.37 7.30 -10.53
CA PRO A 424 -15.42 8.32 -10.62
C PRO A 424 -16.61 7.85 -11.48
N ILE A 425 -17.30 6.79 -11.02
CA ILE A 425 -18.39 6.12 -11.75
C ILE A 425 -19.78 6.39 -11.16
N GLY A 426 -19.88 7.27 -10.16
CA GLY A 426 -21.15 7.65 -9.54
C GLY A 426 -21.08 7.69 -8.01
N ILE A 427 -22.23 7.79 -7.35
CA ILE A 427 -22.31 7.97 -5.90
C ILE A 427 -22.29 6.60 -5.20
N PRO A 428 -21.24 6.25 -4.43
CA PRO A 428 -21.18 4.99 -3.70
C PRO A 428 -22.18 4.97 -2.53
N LEU A 429 -22.83 3.84 -2.36
CA LEU A 429 -23.71 3.51 -1.23
C LEU A 429 -23.03 2.51 -0.27
N SER A 430 -21.83 2.10 -0.60
CA SER A 430 -20.98 1.26 0.25
C SER A 430 -19.55 1.74 0.19
N ALA A 431 -18.78 1.38 1.22
CA ALA A 431 -17.34 1.60 1.30
C ALA A 431 -16.66 0.31 1.79
N ASP A 432 -15.44 0.11 1.31
CA ASP A 432 -14.46 -0.82 1.86
C ASP A 432 -13.43 0.02 2.64
N LEU A 433 -13.42 -0.14 3.95
CA LEU A 433 -12.50 0.59 4.83
C LEU A 433 -11.50 -0.39 5.43
N ASN A 434 -10.77 -1.06 4.56
CA ASN A 434 -9.88 -2.16 4.91
C ASN A 434 -8.85 -1.73 5.98
N GLY A 435 -8.94 -2.36 7.15
CA GLY A 435 -8.12 -2.05 8.32
C GLY A 435 -8.77 -1.17 9.39
N ALA A 436 -9.87 -0.47 9.08
CA ALA A 436 -10.56 0.38 10.06
C ALA A 436 -11.11 -0.41 11.25
N GLU A 437 -11.54 -1.66 11.02
CA GLU A 437 -12.05 -2.56 12.07
C GLU A 437 -10.96 -3.01 13.06
N ARG A 438 -9.69 -2.76 12.76
CA ARG A 438 -8.52 -3.17 13.56
C ARG A 438 -8.17 -2.19 14.68
N ILE A 439 -8.74 -0.97 14.65
CA ILE A 439 -8.43 0.10 15.60
C ILE A 439 -9.58 0.39 16.57
N THR A 440 -9.27 1.07 17.67
CA THR A 440 -10.27 1.42 18.70
C THR A 440 -11.27 2.48 18.25
N PHE A 441 -11.01 3.17 17.15
CA PHE A 441 -11.88 4.18 16.55
C PHE A 441 -13.04 3.59 15.72
N TRP A 442 -13.03 2.30 15.46
CA TRP A 442 -14.03 1.59 14.64
C TRP A 442 -15.50 1.92 14.98
N PRO A 443 -15.94 1.97 16.26
CA PRO A 443 -17.32 2.33 16.58
C PRO A 443 -17.74 3.73 16.09
N THR A 444 -16.79 4.68 16.04
CA THR A 444 -17.04 6.01 15.46
C THR A 444 -17.16 5.92 13.94
N VAL A 445 -16.29 5.15 13.29
CA VAL A 445 -16.35 4.91 11.85
C VAL A 445 -17.71 4.32 11.45
N GLU A 446 -18.20 3.29 12.16
CA GLU A 446 -19.51 2.68 11.91
C GLU A 446 -20.66 3.69 12.09
N ALA A 447 -20.60 4.52 13.11
CA ALA A 447 -21.63 5.53 13.37
C ALA A 447 -21.65 6.59 12.25
N VAL A 448 -20.50 7.11 11.84
CA VAL A 448 -20.39 8.09 10.75
C VAL A 448 -20.82 7.48 9.40
N ALA A 449 -20.42 6.25 9.10
CA ALA A 449 -20.84 5.55 7.89
C ALA A 449 -22.37 5.42 7.81
N LYS A 450 -23.00 5.07 8.94
CA LYS A 450 -24.47 5.01 9.05
C LYS A 450 -25.13 6.38 8.81
N ASP A 451 -24.56 7.46 9.38
CA ASP A 451 -25.09 8.80 9.20
C ASP A 451 -24.97 9.25 7.72
N PHE A 452 -23.90 8.85 7.01
CA PHE A 452 -23.69 9.11 5.59
C PHE A 452 -24.45 8.18 4.64
N ASP A 453 -25.27 7.26 5.17
CA ASP A 453 -25.94 6.21 4.37
C ASP A 453 -24.93 5.41 3.52
N ILE A 454 -23.82 5.04 4.16
CA ILE A 454 -22.75 4.19 3.60
C ILE A 454 -22.81 2.83 4.29
N LYS A 455 -23.00 1.77 3.52
CA LYS A 455 -22.89 0.38 4.00
C LYS A 455 -21.41 -0.02 3.99
N LEU A 456 -20.87 -0.36 5.14
CA LEU A 456 -19.52 -0.93 5.21
C LEU A 456 -19.54 -2.37 4.72
N LEU A 457 -18.66 -2.70 3.80
CA LEU A 457 -18.49 -4.05 3.26
C LEU A 457 -17.18 -4.65 3.80
N PRO A 458 -17.14 -5.95 4.06
CA PRO A 458 -15.88 -6.64 4.34
C PRO A 458 -15.05 -6.75 3.07
N ASP A 459 -13.74 -6.88 3.22
CA ASP A 459 -12.83 -7.19 2.10
C ASP A 459 -13.37 -8.41 1.32
N PRO A 460 -13.67 -8.27 0.02
CA PRO A 460 -14.20 -9.37 -0.78
C PRO A 460 -13.17 -10.48 -1.04
N ASN A 461 -11.88 -10.20 -0.89
CA ASN A 461 -10.80 -11.14 -1.12
C ASN A 461 -9.68 -11.01 -0.07
N PRO A 462 -9.94 -11.35 1.20
CA PRO A 462 -8.98 -11.16 2.29
C PRO A 462 -7.68 -11.96 2.10
N MET A 463 -7.70 -13.02 1.28
CA MET A 463 -6.49 -13.78 0.91
C MET A 463 -5.53 -12.98 0.03
N ALA A 464 -5.99 -11.94 -0.67
CA ALA A 464 -5.14 -11.09 -1.50
C ALA A 464 -4.28 -10.11 -0.68
N GLY A 465 -4.64 -9.87 0.59
CA GLY A 465 -3.92 -8.97 1.48
C GLY A 465 -3.88 -7.53 0.96
N HIS A 466 -5.02 -7.01 0.52
CA HIS A 466 -5.14 -5.65 -0.04
C HIS A 466 -4.66 -4.58 0.93
N TYR A 467 -4.91 -4.76 2.23
CA TYR A 467 -4.42 -3.87 3.28
C TYR A 467 -2.91 -3.57 3.20
N TYR A 468 -2.11 -4.51 2.71
CA TYR A 468 -0.64 -4.40 2.67
C TYR A 468 -0.10 -3.88 1.33
N ARG A 469 -0.96 -3.25 0.50
CA ARG A 469 -0.61 -2.88 -0.87
C ARG A 469 -0.69 -1.40 -1.16
N SER A 470 -1.03 -0.55 -0.19
CA SER A 470 -1.08 0.89 -0.33
C SER A 470 -0.45 1.61 0.86
N ASP A 471 -0.28 2.91 0.78
CA ASP A 471 0.58 3.75 1.62
C ASP A 471 0.27 3.73 3.12
N HIS A 472 -1.01 3.56 3.52
CA HIS A 472 -1.41 3.43 4.93
C HIS A 472 -0.69 2.28 5.65
N PHE A 473 -0.33 1.22 4.92
CA PHE A 473 0.39 0.10 5.50
C PHE A 473 1.79 0.49 5.99
N SER A 474 2.51 1.32 5.25
CA SER A 474 3.83 1.82 5.68
C SER A 474 3.77 2.57 7.01
N LEU A 475 2.67 3.30 7.24
CA LEU A 475 2.43 4.04 8.48
C LEU A 475 1.97 3.11 9.61
N ALA A 476 1.16 2.10 9.30
CA ALA A 476 0.79 1.05 10.25
C ALA A 476 2.02 0.31 10.80
N ARG A 477 3.02 0.04 9.96
CA ARG A 477 4.29 -0.62 10.35
C ARG A 477 5.07 0.12 11.43
N VAL A 478 4.95 1.44 11.50
CA VAL A 478 5.56 2.26 12.56
C VAL A 478 4.60 2.57 13.72
N GLY A 479 3.44 1.91 13.72
CA GLY A 479 2.46 1.95 14.80
C GLY A 479 1.36 3.01 14.66
N ILE A 480 1.35 3.82 13.60
CA ILE A 480 0.28 4.80 13.36
C ILE A 480 -1.00 4.05 12.98
N PRO A 481 -2.12 4.23 13.70
CA PRO A 481 -3.42 3.72 13.25
C PRO A 481 -3.76 4.25 11.86
N ALA A 482 -4.00 3.36 10.89
CA ALA A 482 -4.13 3.74 9.50
C ALA A 482 -5.06 2.81 8.73
N PHE A 483 -5.85 3.36 7.80
CA PHE A 483 -6.65 2.59 6.85
C PHE A 483 -6.94 3.39 5.57
N SER A 484 -7.32 2.67 4.50
CA SER A 484 -7.74 3.29 3.25
C SER A 484 -9.25 3.59 3.26
N VAL A 485 -9.63 4.65 2.55
CA VAL A 485 -11.03 5.06 2.37
C VAL A 485 -11.41 4.82 0.91
N ASP A 486 -11.91 3.62 0.64
CA ASP A 486 -12.22 3.15 -0.70
C ASP A 486 -13.74 3.02 -0.88
N GLU A 487 -14.23 3.20 -2.10
CA GLU A 487 -15.60 2.89 -2.42
C GLU A 487 -15.83 1.38 -2.48
N GLY A 488 -17.02 0.96 -2.05
CA GLY A 488 -17.46 -0.41 -2.25
C GLY A 488 -18.16 -0.60 -3.58
N THR A 489 -18.81 -1.73 -3.75
CA THR A 489 -19.41 -2.14 -5.03
C THR A 489 -20.87 -1.72 -5.24
N LEU A 490 -21.50 -1.04 -4.27
CA LEU A 490 -22.88 -0.54 -4.38
C LEU A 490 -22.89 0.93 -4.77
N PHE A 491 -23.58 1.26 -5.87
CA PHE A 491 -23.70 2.63 -6.37
C PHE A 491 -25.17 3.04 -6.55
N GLU A 492 -25.45 4.36 -6.47
CA GLU A 492 -26.80 4.89 -6.66
C GLU A 492 -27.31 4.55 -8.06
N GLY A 493 -28.54 3.97 -8.11
CA GLY A 493 -29.19 3.61 -9.37
C GLY A 493 -28.71 2.30 -10.00
N HIS A 494 -27.78 1.59 -9.38
CA HIS A 494 -27.21 0.35 -9.87
C HIS A 494 -27.26 -0.77 -8.84
N ASP A 495 -27.23 -2.00 -9.30
CA ASP A 495 -27.05 -3.17 -8.43
C ASP A 495 -25.56 -3.43 -8.14
N GLU A 496 -25.29 -4.32 -7.20
CA GLU A 496 -23.91 -4.67 -6.81
C GLU A 496 -23.13 -5.35 -7.96
N ALA A 497 -23.81 -6.08 -8.83
CA ALA A 497 -23.18 -6.75 -9.97
C ALA A 497 -22.61 -5.74 -10.97
N TRP A 498 -23.30 -4.61 -11.16
CA TRP A 498 -22.81 -3.52 -12.01
C TRP A 498 -21.50 -2.91 -11.44
N GLY A 499 -21.45 -2.59 -10.14
CA GLY A 499 -20.23 -2.05 -9.53
C GLY A 499 -19.07 -3.03 -9.65
N LYS A 500 -19.28 -4.30 -9.28
CA LYS A 500 -18.26 -5.36 -9.44
C LYS A 500 -17.75 -5.47 -10.88
N ALA A 501 -18.66 -5.38 -11.87
CA ALA A 501 -18.27 -5.41 -13.28
C ALA A 501 -17.44 -4.20 -13.69
N LYS A 502 -17.73 -3.00 -13.16
CA LYS A 502 -16.94 -1.79 -13.41
C LYS A 502 -15.52 -1.88 -12.86
N PHE A 503 -15.37 -2.35 -11.62
CA PHE A 503 -14.04 -2.60 -11.05
C PHE A 503 -13.27 -3.67 -11.82
N ALA A 504 -13.92 -4.78 -12.16
CA ALA A 504 -13.28 -5.85 -12.93
C ALA A 504 -12.84 -5.37 -14.32
N ASP A 505 -13.66 -4.55 -14.98
CA ASP A 505 -13.34 -3.96 -16.29
C ASP A 505 -12.15 -3.01 -16.20
N PHE A 506 -12.14 -2.12 -15.19
CA PHE A 506 -11.02 -1.20 -14.96
C PHE A 506 -9.72 -1.97 -14.70
N VAL A 507 -9.74 -2.96 -13.82
CA VAL A 507 -8.54 -3.77 -13.52
C VAL A 507 -8.04 -4.54 -14.74
N ALA A 508 -8.95 -5.01 -15.60
CA ALA A 508 -8.58 -5.77 -16.79
C ALA A 508 -8.01 -4.91 -17.93
N HIS A 509 -8.40 -3.64 -18.04
CA HIS A 509 -8.15 -2.84 -19.24
C HIS A 509 -7.46 -1.49 -18.99
N ASN A 510 -7.50 -0.96 -17.74
CA ASN A 510 -6.99 0.37 -17.45
C ASN A 510 -5.90 0.35 -16.35
N TYR A 511 -6.08 -0.45 -15.31
CA TYR A 511 -5.14 -0.50 -14.19
C TYR A 511 -3.72 -0.82 -14.65
N HIS A 512 -2.78 0.09 -14.38
CA HIS A 512 -1.40 0.03 -14.83
C HIS A 512 -1.26 -0.09 -16.37
N GLN A 513 -2.15 0.62 -17.10
CA GLN A 513 -2.12 0.71 -18.54
C GLN A 513 -2.14 2.20 -18.98
N PRO A 514 -1.63 2.53 -20.18
CA PRO A 514 -1.75 3.89 -20.73
C PRO A 514 -3.20 4.37 -20.84
N SER A 515 -4.17 3.47 -20.92
CA SER A 515 -5.60 3.76 -21.02
C SER A 515 -6.24 4.24 -19.71
N ASP A 516 -5.50 4.32 -18.58
CA ASP A 516 -5.97 5.03 -17.37
C ASP A 516 -5.83 6.54 -17.56
N GLU A 517 -6.69 7.09 -18.42
CA GLU A 517 -6.77 8.50 -18.76
C GLU A 517 -8.00 9.19 -18.14
N PHE A 518 -7.97 10.52 -18.07
CA PHE A 518 -9.12 11.32 -17.64
C PHE A 518 -10.24 11.28 -18.67
N HIS A 519 -11.45 10.93 -18.24
CA HIS A 519 -12.65 10.97 -19.06
C HIS A 519 -13.58 12.11 -18.64
N SER A 520 -14.08 12.89 -19.59
CA SER A 520 -14.94 14.07 -19.33
C SER A 520 -16.34 13.72 -18.81
N ASP A 521 -16.76 12.47 -18.92
CA ASP A 521 -18.03 11.93 -18.45
C ASP A 521 -17.94 11.27 -17.07
N TRP A 522 -16.78 11.31 -16.43
CA TRP A 522 -16.59 10.85 -15.07
C TRP A 522 -17.43 11.64 -14.06
N ASP A 523 -17.98 10.93 -13.08
CA ASP A 523 -18.85 11.48 -12.04
C ASP A 523 -18.16 11.53 -10.67
N PHE A 524 -17.52 12.64 -10.39
CA PHE A 524 -16.78 12.89 -9.13
C PHE A 524 -17.65 13.17 -7.90
N ARG A 525 -18.99 13.04 -7.98
CA ARG A 525 -19.84 13.20 -6.79
C ARG A 525 -19.59 12.14 -5.74
N GLY A 526 -19.14 10.94 -6.17
CA GLY A 526 -18.73 9.84 -5.29
C GLY A 526 -17.48 10.19 -4.51
N ASP A 527 -16.44 10.61 -5.21
CA ASP A 527 -15.16 11.06 -4.62
C ASP A 527 -15.40 12.18 -3.60
N ALA A 528 -16.24 13.16 -3.94
CA ALA A 528 -16.61 14.23 -3.01
C ALA A 528 -17.41 13.71 -1.79
N LYS A 529 -18.22 12.65 -1.93
CA LYS A 529 -18.92 12.02 -0.79
C LYS A 529 -17.92 11.35 0.14
N LEU A 530 -16.96 10.59 -0.38
CA LEU A 530 -15.93 9.93 0.42
C LEU A 530 -14.93 10.93 1.01
N ALA A 531 -14.61 12.01 0.31
CA ALA A 531 -13.84 13.12 0.86
C ALA A 531 -14.54 13.78 2.06
N ARG A 532 -15.87 14.02 1.98
CA ARG A 532 -16.67 14.52 3.11
C ARG A 532 -16.71 13.56 4.28
N PHE A 533 -16.84 12.27 3.99
CA PHE A 533 -16.81 11.21 4.98
C PHE A 533 -15.45 11.19 5.72
N GLY A 534 -14.33 11.18 4.99
CA GLY A 534 -12.99 11.21 5.57
C GLY A 534 -12.66 12.53 6.29
N PHE A 535 -13.17 13.68 5.81
CA PHE A 535 -13.07 14.94 6.54
C PHE A 535 -13.71 14.84 7.94
N VAL A 536 -14.92 14.25 8.01
CA VAL A 536 -15.63 14.08 9.28
C VAL A 536 -14.90 13.09 10.19
N LEU A 537 -14.41 11.98 9.63
CA LEU A 537 -13.62 11.00 10.40
C LEU A 537 -12.36 11.64 11.00
N GLY A 538 -11.58 12.38 10.21
CA GLY A 538 -10.37 13.03 10.70
C GLY A 538 -10.65 14.10 11.74
N TRP A 539 -11.72 14.89 11.55
CA TRP A 539 -12.13 15.84 12.59
C TRP A 539 -12.43 15.15 13.91
N LEU A 540 -13.26 14.10 13.89
CA LEU A 540 -13.63 13.34 15.09
C LEU A 540 -12.46 12.55 15.68
N ALA A 541 -11.53 12.06 14.86
CA ALA A 541 -10.32 11.38 15.32
C ALA A 541 -9.46 12.33 16.15
N SER A 542 -9.29 13.58 15.70
CA SER A 542 -8.52 14.59 16.42
C SER A 542 -9.20 15.09 17.71
N GLU A 543 -10.52 14.87 17.89
CA GLU A 543 -11.26 15.21 19.12
C GLU A 543 -11.35 14.07 20.14
N GLN A 544 -10.77 12.90 19.85
CA GLN A 544 -10.87 11.76 20.77
C GLN A 544 -10.24 12.08 22.13
N ALA A 545 -10.98 11.81 23.21
CA ALA A 545 -10.48 12.02 24.58
C ALA A 545 -9.37 11.03 24.98
N LYS A 546 -9.23 9.94 24.24
CA LYS A 546 -8.19 8.91 24.38
C LYS A 546 -7.50 8.69 23.05
N PRO A 547 -6.21 8.36 23.05
CA PRO A 547 -5.52 7.98 21.84
C PRO A 547 -6.26 6.86 21.10
N ILE A 548 -6.21 6.92 19.77
CA ILE A 548 -6.64 5.82 18.92
C ILE A 548 -5.52 4.79 18.92
N GLU A 549 -5.89 3.53 19.20
CA GLU A 549 -4.95 2.44 19.36
C GLU A 549 -5.31 1.28 18.42
N TRP A 550 -4.33 0.44 18.10
CA TRP A 550 -4.60 -0.87 17.53
C TRP A 550 -5.30 -1.76 18.57
N LYS A 551 -6.22 -2.60 18.14
CA LYS A 551 -6.87 -3.56 19.04
C LYS A 551 -5.85 -4.57 19.57
N THR A 552 -6.07 -5.03 20.80
CA THR A 552 -5.20 -6.01 21.44
C THR A 552 -5.04 -7.27 20.59
N GLY A 553 -3.79 -7.67 20.36
CA GLY A 553 -3.43 -8.81 19.52
C GLY A 553 -3.35 -8.48 18.02
N ASP A 554 -3.47 -7.19 17.64
CA ASP A 554 -3.17 -6.78 16.28
C ASP A 554 -1.65 -6.77 16.04
N GLU A 555 -1.23 -7.13 14.84
CA GLU A 555 0.18 -7.23 14.43
C GLU A 555 0.96 -5.90 14.54
N PHE A 556 0.26 -4.74 14.55
CA PHE A 556 0.88 -3.41 14.68
C PHE A 556 0.81 -2.83 16.10
N GLU A 557 0.13 -3.51 17.04
CA GLU A 557 0.03 -3.07 18.44
C GLU A 557 1.41 -2.89 19.08
N ALA A 558 2.34 -3.80 18.79
CA ALA A 558 3.69 -3.74 19.34
C ALA A 558 4.48 -2.52 18.85
N ALA A 559 4.34 -2.16 17.57
CA ALA A 559 4.98 -0.99 16.98
C ALA A 559 4.45 0.31 17.61
N ARG A 560 3.11 0.41 17.83
CA ARG A 560 2.50 1.55 18.54
C ARG A 560 3.08 1.74 19.93
N LYS A 561 3.11 0.67 20.72
CA LYS A 561 3.69 0.69 22.08
C LYS A 561 5.18 1.02 22.12
N ALA A 562 5.91 0.72 21.04
CA ALA A 562 7.32 1.09 20.92
C ALA A 562 7.48 2.58 20.64
N SER A 563 6.63 3.18 19.78
CA SER A 563 6.68 4.61 19.44
C SER A 563 6.40 5.52 20.64
N GLU A 564 5.58 5.08 21.62
CA GLU A 564 5.25 5.83 22.84
C GLU A 564 6.41 5.96 23.84
N LYS A 565 7.51 5.22 23.64
CA LYS A 565 8.66 5.20 24.56
C LYS A 565 9.79 6.15 24.15
N HIS A 566 9.66 6.84 23.06
CA HIS A 566 10.64 7.76 22.49
C HIS A 566 10.13 9.21 22.50
#